data_d5959861ff4994d66e1a868a3a3302b1
#
_entry.id   d5959861ff4994d66e1a868a3a3302b1
#
_cell.length_a   1.000
_cell.length_b   1.000
_cell.length_c   1.000
_cell.angle_alpha   90.00
_cell.angle_beta   90.00
_cell.angle_gamma   90.00
#
_symmetry.space_group_name_H-M   'P 1'
#
loop_
_entity.id
_entity.type
_entity.pdbx_description
1 polymer ?
#
loop_
_entity_poly.entity_id
_entity_poly.type
_entity_poly.pdbx_seq_one_letter_code
_entity_poly.pdbx_strand_id
1 'polypeptide(L)'
;MLEHFRIPDDIAVRVDAGNLRSMTKDVFLKVGMSDSDAALATDVLLSADLKGDETHGVSNMLRAYVRMFNEGILNPLAKESILRETPATAVLDGDQGLGLSLIHI
;
A
#
# COMPACT_ATOMS: atom_id res chain seq x y z
N MET A 1 -18.40 -3.00 -6.12
CA MET A 1 -17.87 -1.76 -6.75
C MET A 1 -18.93 -1.12 -7.65
N LEU A 2 -18.99 0.20 -7.65
CA LEU A 2 -19.92 0.92 -8.52
C LEU A 2 -19.47 0.82 -9.99
N GLU A 3 -20.41 0.56 -10.88
CA GLU A 3 -20.15 0.33 -12.31
C GLU A 3 -19.31 1.43 -12.97
N HIS A 4 -19.55 2.69 -12.63
CA HIS A 4 -18.84 3.80 -13.25
C HIS A 4 -17.36 3.91 -12.84
N PHE A 5 -16.91 3.16 -11.85
CA PHE A 5 -15.49 3.07 -11.49
C PHE A 5 -14.80 1.86 -12.12
N ARG A 6 -15.55 0.99 -12.77
CA ARG A 6 -14.99 -0.19 -13.41
C ARG A 6 -14.38 0.18 -14.76
N ILE A 7 -13.17 -0.32 -15.02
CA ILE A 7 -12.52 -0.15 -16.33
C ILE A 7 -13.20 -1.08 -17.34
N PRO A 8 -13.69 -0.55 -18.47
CA PRO A 8 -14.25 -1.40 -19.52
C PRO A 8 -13.23 -2.42 -20.06
N ASP A 9 -13.69 -3.63 -20.37
CA ASP A 9 -12.81 -4.71 -20.82
C ASP A 9 -12.05 -4.39 -22.11
N ASP A 10 -12.62 -3.57 -22.99
CA ASP A 10 -12.02 -3.16 -24.27
C ASP A 10 -10.80 -2.25 -24.11
N ILE A 11 -10.69 -1.51 -22.99
CA ILE A 11 -9.56 -0.63 -22.71
C ILE A 11 -8.69 -1.11 -21.56
N ALA A 12 -9.10 -2.15 -20.85
CA ALA A 12 -8.33 -2.71 -19.74
C ALA A 12 -7.07 -3.40 -20.27
N VAL A 13 -5.94 -3.17 -19.61
CA VAL A 13 -4.69 -3.89 -19.88
C VAL A 13 -4.46 -4.87 -18.74
N ARG A 14 -4.40 -6.16 -19.09
CA ARG A 14 -4.15 -7.21 -18.11
C ARG A 14 -2.66 -7.49 -18.03
N VAL A 15 -2.15 -7.59 -16.81
CA VAL A 15 -0.75 -7.89 -16.53
C VAL A 15 -0.65 -9.12 -15.63
N ASP A 16 0.48 -9.81 -15.69
CA ASP A 16 0.73 -10.95 -14.81
C ASP A 16 0.82 -10.51 -13.36
N ALA A 17 0.02 -11.12 -12.48
CA ALA A 17 -0.05 -10.75 -11.07
C ALA A 17 1.29 -10.94 -10.35
N GLY A 18 2.02 -12.02 -10.66
CA GLY A 18 3.33 -12.28 -10.07
C GLY A 18 4.37 -11.23 -10.44
N ASN A 19 4.39 -10.83 -11.72
CA ASN A 19 5.29 -9.78 -12.19
C ASN A 19 4.96 -8.43 -11.57
N LEU A 20 3.68 -8.09 -11.50
CA LEU A 20 3.25 -6.84 -10.87
C LEU A 20 3.60 -6.82 -9.39
N ARG A 21 3.45 -7.94 -8.70
CA ARG A 21 3.82 -8.09 -7.28
C ARG A 21 5.32 -7.85 -7.08
N SER A 22 6.17 -8.52 -7.87
CA SER A 22 7.63 -8.34 -7.79
C SER A 22 8.05 -6.89 -8.03
N MET A 23 7.52 -6.29 -9.08
CA MET A 23 7.84 -4.90 -9.42
C MET A 23 7.39 -3.94 -8.32
N THR A 24 6.18 -4.11 -7.81
CA THR A 24 5.64 -3.23 -6.76
C THR A 24 6.45 -3.34 -5.48
N LYS A 25 6.81 -4.56 -5.08
CA LYS A 25 7.68 -4.77 -3.92
C LYS A 25 9.04 -4.10 -4.10
N ASP A 26 9.64 -4.23 -5.28
CA ASP A 26 10.94 -3.61 -5.59
C ASP A 26 10.86 -2.08 -5.50
N VAL A 27 9.76 -1.48 -5.94
CA VAL A 27 9.55 -0.03 -5.79
C VAL A 27 9.49 0.38 -4.31
N PHE A 28 8.75 -0.35 -3.49
CA PHE A 28 8.70 -0.08 -2.04
C PHE A 28 10.06 -0.27 -1.37
N LEU A 29 10.82 -1.29 -1.75
CA LEU A 29 12.20 -1.47 -1.26
C LEU A 29 13.09 -0.29 -1.66
N LYS A 30 12.92 0.22 -2.87
CA LYS A 30 13.74 1.31 -3.39
C LYS A 30 13.49 2.64 -2.67
N VAL A 31 12.29 2.87 -2.17
CA VAL A 31 12.01 4.06 -1.36
C VAL A 31 12.48 3.91 0.10
N GLY A 32 13.00 2.76 0.47
CA GLY A 32 13.65 2.53 1.75
C GLY A 32 12.87 1.68 2.77
N MET A 33 11.74 1.08 2.38
CA MET A 33 10.98 0.21 3.28
C MET A 33 11.76 -1.08 3.57
N SER A 34 11.53 -1.68 4.74
CA SER A 34 12.04 -3.01 5.06
C SER A 34 11.42 -4.06 4.14
N ASP A 35 12.07 -5.22 4.02
CA ASP A 35 11.55 -6.32 3.19
C ASP A 35 10.15 -6.76 3.63
N SER A 36 9.93 -6.92 4.93
CA SER A 36 8.63 -7.33 5.46
C SER A 36 7.55 -6.29 5.24
N ASP A 37 7.85 -5.02 5.46
CA ASP A 37 6.89 -3.93 5.24
C ASP A 37 6.57 -3.75 3.76
N ALA A 38 7.59 -3.85 2.90
CA ALA A 38 7.39 -3.77 1.45
C ALA A 38 6.53 -4.92 0.94
N ALA A 39 6.74 -6.14 1.43
CA ALA A 39 5.92 -7.30 1.06
C ALA A 39 4.47 -7.10 1.50
N LEU A 40 4.25 -6.66 2.73
CA LEU A 40 2.91 -6.43 3.27
C LEU A 40 2.17 -5.33 2.51
N ALA A 41 2.80 -4.19 2.29
CA ALA A 41 2.21 -3.09 1.53
C ALA A 41 1.86 -3.52 0.11
N THR A 42 2.73 -4.30 -0.53
CA THR A 42 2.49 -4.86 -1.86
C THR A 42 1.27 -5.77 -1.87
N ASP A 43 1.16 -6.70 -0.92
CA ASP A 43 0.03 -7.63 -0.84
C ASP A 43 -1.30 -6.89 -0.66
N VAL A 44 -1.33 -5.90 0.19
CA VAL A 44 -2.55 -5.10 0.42
C VAL A 44 -2.93 -4.33 -0.83
N LEU A 45 -1.96 -3.71 -1.49
CA LEU A 45 -2.20 -2.91 -2.70
C LEU A 45 -2.70 -3.76 -3.86
N LEU A 46 -2.07 -4.93 -4.10
CA LEU A 46 -2.51 -5.85 -5.15
C LEU A 46 -3.86 -6.50 -4.85
N SER A 47 -4.20 -6.65 -3.58
CA SER A 47 -5.50 -7.17 -3.18
C SER A 47 -6.66 -6.35 -3.78
N ALA A 48 -6.50 -5.04 -3.86
CA ALA A 48 -7.51 -4.18 -4.50
C ALA A 48 -7.62 -4.46 -6.00
N ASP A 49 -6.49 -4.59 -6.69
CA ASP A 49 -6.50 -4.92 -8.13
C ASP A 49 -7.13 -6.28 -8.41
N LEU A 50 -6.79 -7.29 -7.61
CA LEU A 50 -7.34 -8.65 -7.77
C LEU A 50 -8.84 -8.71 -7.54
N LYS A 51 -9.37 -7.80 -6.74
CA LYS A 51 -10.81 -7.67 -6.49
C LYS A 51 -11.53 -6.77 -7.51
N GLY A 52 -10.78 -6.19 -8.45
CA GLY A 52 -11.33 -5.29 -9.45
C GLY A 52 -11.50 -3.85 -9.00
N ASP A 53 -10.87 -3.46 -7.90
CA ASP A 53 -10.93 -2.10 -7.35
C ASP A 53 -9.67 -1.32 -7.71
N GLU A 54 -9.51 -1.00 -8.98
CA GLU A 54 -8.31 -0.36 -9.53
C GLU A 54 -8.08 1.05 -8.98
N THR A 55 -9.13 1.72 -8.52
CA THR A 55 -8.99 3.06 -7.93
C THR A 55 -8.14 3.06 -6.66
N HIS A 56 -8.02 1.91 -6.01
CA HIS A 56 -7.22 1.71 -4.80
C HIS A 56 -6.06 0.74 -5.02
N GLY A 57 -5.79 0.37 -6.26
CA GLY A 57 -4.73 -0.55 -6.65
C GLY A 57 -3.43 0.14 -7.05
N VAL A 58 -2.54 -0.66 -7.65
CA VAL A 58 -1.18 -0.24 -8.02
C VAL A 58 -1.19 0.95 -8.99
N SER A 59 -2.00 0.88 -10.04
CA SER A 59 -1.98 1.89 -11.11
C SER A 59 -2.35 3.29 -10.62
N ASN A 60 -3.21 3.40 -9.63
CA ASN A 60 -3.65 4.69 -9.12
C ASN A 60 -2.85 5.15 -7.89
N MET A 61 -2.48 4.25 -7.01
CA MET A 61 -1.97 4.61 -5.70
C MET A 61 -0.45 4.58 -5.58
N LEU A 62 0.25 3.67 -6.29
CA LEU A 62 1.68 3.48 -6.06
C LEU A 62 2.49 4.74 -6.31
N ARG A 63 2.26 5.45 -7.39
CA ARG A 63 3.02 6.68 -7.70
C ARG A 63 2.73 7.80 -6.70
N ALA A 64 1.52 7.86 -6.14
CA ALA A 64 1.20 8.81 -5.07
C ALA A 64 2.02 8.50 -3.82
N TYR A 65 2.10 7.23 -3.43
CA TYR A 65 2.91 6.81 -2.29
C TYR A 65 4.40 7.10 -2.51
N VAL A 66 4.93 6.77 -3.69
CA VAL A 66 6.34 7.06 -4.02
C VAL A 66 6.64 8.55 -3.89
N ARG A 67 5.75 9.40 -4.41
CA ARG A 67 5.90 10.84 -4.27
C ARG A 67 5.92 11.27 -2.80
N MET A 68 5.02 10.73 -1.99
CA MET A 68 4.95 11.06 -0.57
C MET A 68 6.20 10.62 0.19
N PHE A 69 6.79 9.47 -0.15
CA PHE A 69 8.07 9.05 0.40
C PHE A 69 9.20 10.00 -0.02
N ASN A 70 9.25 10.37 -1.29
CA ASN A 70 10.28 11.26 -1.83
C ASN A 70 10.21 12.67 -1.26
N GLU A 71 9.02 13.14 -0.95
CA GLU A 71 8.79 14.46 -0.34
C GLU A 71 8.98 14.47 1.18
N GLY A 72 9.25 13.32 1.79
CA GLY A 72 9.43 13.21 3.24
C GLY A 72 8.15 13.21 4.05
N ILE A 73 6.98 13.09 3.41
CA ILE A 73 5.68 13.01 4.08
C ILE A 73 5.50 11.65 4.74
N LEU A 74 5.96 10.57 4.07
CA LEU A 74 5.95 9.22 4.61
C LEU A 74 7.34 8.81 5.06
N ASN A 75 7.41 8.13 6.20
CA ASN A 75 8.65 7.57 6.74
C ASN A 75 8.75 6.09 6.34
N PRO A 76 9.71 5.70 5.46
CA PRO A 76 9.83 4.32 5.01
C PRO A 76 10.30 3.35 6.12
N LEU A 77 10.94 3.88 7.16
CA LEU A 77 11.44 3.11 8.30
C LEU A 77 10.59 3.36 9.56
N ALA A 78 9.32 3.73 9.38
CA ALA A 78 8.42 3.98 10.48
C ALA A 78 8.30 2.78 11.41
N LYS A 79 8.26 3.07 12.71
CA LYS A 79 8.01 2.07 13.75
C LYS A 79 6.85 2.55 14.59
N GLU A 80 5.75 1.84 14.48
CA GLU A 80 4.56 2.11 15.28
C GLU A 80 4.83 1.80 16.75
N SER A 81 4.19 2.57 17.63
CA SER A 81 4.26 2.36 19.06
C SER A 81 2.89 2.58 19.70
N ILE A 82 2.62 1.84 20.76
CA ILE A 82 1.39 2.00 21.53
C ILE A 82 1.63 3.09 22.58
N LEU A 83 0.90 4.20 22.46
CA LEU A 83 0.99 5.31 23.40
C LEU A 83 0.10 5.11 24.63
N ARG A 84 -1.05 4.49 24.44
CA ARG A 84 -2.03 4.23 25.48
C ARG A 84 -2.84 3.00 25.11
N GLU A 85 -3.11 2.15 26.06
CA GLU A 85 -3.90 0.94 25.85
C GLU A 85 -4.84 0.70 27.04
N THR A 86 -6.06 0.26 26.71
CA THR A 86 -7.04 -0.26 27.67
C THR A 86 -7.47 -1.64 27.17
N PRO A 87 -8.26 -2.43 27.95
CA PRO A 87 -8.74 -3.72 27.47
C PRO A 87 -9.54 -3.67 26.14
N ALA A 88 -10.14 -2.53 25.82
CA ALA A 88 -10.99 -2.39 24.64
C ALA A 88 -10.50 -1.39 23.61
N THR A 89 -9.44 -0.61 23.90
CA THR A 89 -8.96 0.45 23.00
C THR A 89 -7.46 0.58 23.06
N ALA A 90 -6.89 1.13 21.97
CA ALA A 90 -5.48 1.51 21.95
C ALA A 90 -5.29 2.80 21.13
N VAL A 91 -4.31 3.60 21.50
CA VAL A 91 -3.84 4.74 20.73
C VAL A 91 -2.42 4.44 20.28
N LEU A 92 -2.20 4.45 18.98
CA LEU A 92 -0.91 4.14 18.38
C LEU A 92 -0.33 5.38 17.71
N ASP A 93 0.99 5.51 17.80
CA ASP A 93 1.75 6.44 16.96
C ASP A 93 2.24 5.67 15.74
N GLY A 94 1.80 6.09 14.55
CA GLY A 94 2.19 5.45 13.29
C GLY A 94 3.54 5.91 12.76
N ASP A 95 4.20 6.87 13.40
CA ASP A 95 5.52 7.36 13.02
C ASP A 95 5.59 7.80 11.55
N GLN A 96 4.52 8.38 11.03
CA GLN A 96 4.36 8.80 9.63
C GLN A 96 4.51 7.64 8.62
N GLY A 97 4.25 6.42 9.03
CA GLY A 97 4.32 5.25 8.16
C GLY A 97 3.16 5.15 7.19
N LEU A 98 3.33 4.27 6.20
CA LEU A 98 2.30 3.99 5.21
C LEU A 98 1.14 3.22 5.86
N GLY A 99 -0.09 3.72 5.69
CA GLY A 99 -1.27 3.12 6.30
C GLY A 99 -1.49 1.65 5.91
N LEU A 100 -1.09 1.27 4.68
CA LEU A 100 -1.24 -0.11 4.20
C LEU A 100 -0.50 -1.13 5.07
N SER A 101 0.63 -0.75 5.66
CA SER A 101 1.38 -1.63 6.56
C SER A 101 0.99 -1.45 8.02
N LEU A 102 0.58 -0.25 8.43
CA LEU A 102 0.25 0.05 9.82
C LEU A 102 -1.00 -0.67 10.34
N ILE A 103 -1.99 -0.87 9.50
CA ILE A 103 -3.25 -1.51 9.91
C ILE A 103 -3.08 -3.00 10.26
N HIS A 104 -1.93 -3.59 9.97
CA HIS A 104 -1.62 -4.99 10.22
C HIS A 104 -0.70 -5.20 11.44
N ILE A 105 -0.74 -4.29 12.37
CA ILE A 105 0.01 -4.37 13.63
C ILE A 105 -0.44 -5.56 14.49
#